data_a8920dc09c269d29f95e8449bb3c67a2
#
_entry.id   a8920dc09c269d29f95e8449bb3c67a2
#
_cell.length_a   1.000
_cell.length_b   1.000
_cell.length_c   1.000
_cell.angle_alpha   90.00
_cell.angle_beta   90.00
_cell.angle_gamma   90.00
#
_symmetry.space_group_name_H-M   'P 1'
#
loop_
_entity.id
_entity.type
_entity.pdbx_description
1 polymer ?
#
loop_
_entity_poly.entity_id
_entity_poly.type
_entity_poly.pdbx_seq_one_letter_code
_entity_poly.pdbx_strand_id
1 'polypeptide(L)'
;MIVERSLGPSLVSPNRLSNLTIVVVEDCDDARRYLGIFLGYLGANVVLARNAFEGLEAVKTSRPNLVLSDIKMPGRDGFELLRKIRALGMSAGGSVPIIAMSALVTHASARMLEAGFQACLPKPFTPDKLVETILTVLKD
;
A
#
# COMPACT_ATOMS: atom_id res chain seq x y z
N MET A 1 -16.96 -18.65 24.52
CA MET A 1 -17.00 -18.25 23.96
C MET A 1 -17.24 -17.42 23.43
N ILE A 2 -17.14 -17.17 22.94
CA ILE A 2 -17.36 -16.45 22.37
C ILE A 2 -17.30 -15.17 22.21
N VAL A 3 -16.76 -14.70 22.42
CA VAL A 3 -16.44 -13.52 22.55
C VAL A 3 -16.25 -12.71 21.39
N GLU A 4 -15.60 -13.23 20.42
CA GLU A 4 -15.29 -12.54 19.21
C GLU A 4 -16.51 -12.03 18.52
N ARG A 5 -17.59 -12.61 18.75
CA ARG A 5 -18.78 -12.21 18.06
C ARG A 5 -19.26 -10.85 18.46
N SER A 6 -18.99 -10.48 19.68
CA SER A 6 -19.45 -9.18 20.15
C SER A 6 -18.61 -8.04 19.66
N LEU A 7 -17.53 -8.36 18.92
CA LEU A 7 -16.61 -7.34 18.49
C LEU A 7 -16.91 -6.75 17.13
N GLY A 8 -18.00 -7.16 16.51
CA GLY A 8 -18.35 -6.64 15.20
C GLY A 8 -17.58 -7.29 14.08
N PRO A 9 -17.62 -6.73 12.89
CA PRO A 9 -17.03 -7.36 11.72
C PRO A 9 -15.51 -7.45 11.82
N SER A 10 -14.97 -8.51 11.26
CA SER A 10 -13.54 -8.68 11.14
C SER A 10 -12.97 -7.63 10.20
N LEU A 11 -11.73 -7.22 10.44
CA LEU A 11 -11.04 -6.34 9.51
C LEU A 11 -10.89 -6.99 8.15
N VAL A 12 -10.78 -8.32 8.12
CA VAL A 12 -10.61 -9.07 6.88
C VAL A 12 -11.97 -9.59 6.43
N SER A 13 -12.88 -8.71 6.14
CA SER A 13 -14.18 -9.11 5.64
C SER A 13 -14.36 -8.64 4.20
N PRO A 14 -15.15 -9.39 3.40
CA PRO A 14 -15.37 -8.99 2.01
C PRO A 14 -15.90 -7.57 1.94
N ASN A 15 -15.49 -6.87 0.91
CA ASN A 15 -15.94 -5.50 0.64
C ASN A 15 -15.50 -4.46 1.65
N ARG A 16 -14.55 -4.82 2.53
CA ARG A 16 -14.01 -3.88 3.50
C ARG A 16 -13.37 -2.68 2.82
N LEU A 17 -12.79 -2.90 1.65
CA LEU A 17 -12.11 -1.86 0.90
C LEU A 17 -12.82 -1.52 -0.39
N SER A 18 -14.14 -1.69 -0.43
CA SER A 18 -14.92 -1.42 -1.64
C SER A 18 -14.75 0.01 -2.09
N ASN A 19 -14.74 0.20 -3.40
CA ASN A 19 -14.64 1.51 -4.05
C ASN A 19 -13.27 2.18 -3.90
N LEU A 20 -12.28 1.45 -3.41
CA LEU A 20 -10.92 1.98 -3.34
C LEU A 20 -10.09 1.40 -4.47
N THR A 21 -9.30 2.24 -5.12
CA THR A 21 -8.33 1.81 -6.10
C THR A 21 -6.96 1.87 -5.43
N ILE A 22 -6.25 0.74 -5.43
CA ILE A 22 -4.97 0.61 -4.76
C ILE A 22 -3.93 0.14 -5.77
N VAL A 23 -2.84 0.89 -5.89
CA VAL A 23 -1.69 0.48 -6.69
C VAL A 23 -0.72 -0.25 -5.77
N VAL A 24 -0.32 -1.45 -6.17
CA VAL A 24 0.63 -2.27 -5.42
C VAL A 24 1.90 -2.39 -6.23
N VAL A 25 3.02 -1.92 -5.68
CA VAL A 25 4.32 -1.97 -6.34
C VAL A 25 5.18 -2.97 -5.57
N GLU A 26 5.42 -4.11 -6.18
CA GLU A 26 6.11 -5.23 -5.53
C GLU A 26 6.82 -6.04 -6.61
N ASP A 27 8.13 -6.22 -6.49
CA ASP A 27 8.89 -6.92 -7.52
C ASP A 27 8.83 -8.45 -7.39
N CYS A 28 8.51 -8.97 -6.22
CA CYS A 28 8.37 -10.41 -6.03
C CYS A 28 7.02 -10.87 -6.59
N ASP A 29 7.06 -11.76 -7.57
CA ASP A 29 5.83 -12.20 -8.25
C ASP A 29 4.82 -12.81 -7.30
N ASP A 30 5.28 -13.66 -6.38
CA ASP A 30 4.36 -14.33 -5.45
C ASP A 30 3.73 -13.33 -4.48
N ALA A 31 4.51 -12.41 -3.94
CA ALA A 31 4.00 -11.42 -3.01
C ALA A 31 3.03 -10.48 -3.72
N ARG A 32 3.36 -10.09 -4.95
CA ARG A 32 2.50 -9.21 -5.72
C ARG A 32 1.16 -9.87 -6.01
N ARG A 33 1.21 -11.15 -6.41
CA ARG A 33 -0.01 -11.88 -6.70
C ARG A 33 -0.86 -12.05 -5.44
N TYR A 34 -0.23 -12.37 -4.33
CA TYR A 34 -0.95 -12.51 -3.07
C TYR A 34 -1.68 -11.22 -2.71
N LEU A 35 -0.98 -10.10 -2.80
CA LEU A 35 -1.61 -8.82 -2.45
C LEU A 35 -2.76 -8.49 -3.40
N GLY A 36 -2.60 -8.78 -4.69
CA GLY A 36 -3.67 -8.55 -5.63
C GLY A 36 -4.92 -9.35 -5.32
N ILE A 37 -4.73 -10.62 -5.00
CA ILE A 37 -5.86 -11.50 -4.69
C ILE A 37 -6.50 -11.09 -3.37
N PHE A 38 -5.69 -10.85 -2.36
CA PHE A 38 -6.22 -10.51 -1.03
C PHE A 38 -6.98 -9.19 -1.05
N LEU A 39 -6.38 -8.15 -1.61
CA LEU A 39 -7.03 -6.84 -1.63
C LEU A 39 -8.26 -6.86 -2.53
N GLY A 40 -8.21 -7.64 -3.62
CA GLY A 40 -9.37 -7.81 -4.47
C GLY A 40 -10.52 -8.50 -3.75
N TYR A 41 -10.21 -9.49 -2.92
CA TYR A 41 -11.21 -10.14 -2.11
C TYR A 41 -11.91 -9.14 -1.18
N LEU A 42 -11.18 -8.14 -0.71
CA LEU A 42 -11.74 -7.11 0.16
C LEU A 42 -12.50 -6.04 -0.63
N GLY A 43 -12.61 -6.19 -1.93
CA GLY A 43 -13.40 -5.28 -2.75
C GLY A 43 -12.63 -4.16 -3.42
N ALA A 44 -11.32 -4.10 -3.22
CA ALA A 44 -10.53 -3.04 -3.84
C ALA A 44 -10.31 -3.30 -5.32
N ASN A 45 -10.19 -2.21 -6.07
CA ASN A 45 -9.74 -2.28 -7.45
C ASN A 45 -8.22 -2.18 -7.43
N VAL A 46 -7.53 -3.28 -7.74
CA VAL A 46 -6.10 -3.38 -7.55
C VAL A 46 -5.36 -3.27 -8.87
N VAL A 47 -4.36 -2.39 -8.91
CA VAL A 47 -3.50 -2.24 -10.07
C VAL A 47 -2.10 -2.68 -9.63
N LEU A 48 -1.56 -3.71 -10.27
CA LEU A 48 -0.28 -4.29 -9.88
C LEU A 48 0.85 -3.74 -10.72
N ALA A 49 1.97 -3.44 -10.09
CA ALA A 49 3.16 -2.94 -10.75
C ALA A 49 4.36 -3.71 -10.23
N ARG A 50 5.29 -4.04 -11.11
CA ARG A 50 6.46 -4.84 -10.77
C ARG A 50 7.67 -4.02 -10.37
N ASN A 51 7.64 -2.73 -10.64
CA ASN A 51 8.79 -1.87 -10.37
C ASN A 51 8.31 -0.43 -10.27
N ALA A 52 9.25 0.46 -9.95
CA ALA A 52 8.91 1.87 -9.73
C ALA A 52 8.39 2.53 -11.00
N PHE A 53 8.91 2.17 -12.16
CA PHE A 53 8.45 2.77 -13.41
C PHE A 53 6.98 2.43 -13.64
N GLU A 54 6.63 1.15 -13.52
CA GLU A 54 5.24 0.73 -13.68
C GLU A 54 4.35 1.35 -12.61
N GLY A 55 4.89 1.49 -11.41
CA GLY A 55 4.14 2.11 -10.32
C GLY A 55 3.78 3.55 -10.61
N LEU A 56 4.74 4.31 -11.12
CA LEU A 56 4.48 5.70 -11.47
C LEU A 56 3.44 5.80 -12.59
N GLU A 57 3.55 4.95 -13.61
CA GLU A 57 2.57 4.95 -14.69
C GLU A 57 1.19 4.57 -14.18
N ALA A 58 1.12 3.63 -13.26
CA ALA A 58 -0.16 3.23 -12.70
C ALA A 58 -0.81 4.37 -11.91
N VAL A 59 -0.03 5.14 -11.18
CA VAL A 59 -0.57 6.30 -10.46
C VAL A 59 -1.12 7.32 -11.44
N LYS A 60 -0.39 7.59 -12.52
CA LYS A 60 -0.83 8.56 -13.51
C LYS A 60 -2.14 8.16 -14.17
N THR A 61 -2.28 6.88 -14.49
CA THR A 61 -3.43 6.43 -15.28
C THR A 61 -4.63 6.09 -14.41
N SER A 62 -4.43 5.51 -13.24
CA SER A 62 -5.55 5.05 -12.43
C SER A 62 -5.98 6.03 -11.34
N ARG A 63 -5.14 7.01 -11.00
CA ARG A 63 -5.43 7.98 -9.94
C ARG A 63 -5.93 7.27 -8.69
N PRO A 64 -5.10 6.42 -8.08
CA PRO A 64 -5.56 5.58 -6.98
C PRO A 64 -5.80 6.35 -5.70
N ASN A 65 -6.50 5.71 -4.78
CA ASN A 65 -6.69 6.25 -3.43
C ASN A 65 -5.49 5.97 -2.55
N LEU A 66 -4.68 4.98 -2.92
CA LEU A 66 -3.58 4.53 -2.07
C LEU A 66 -2.55 3.79 -2.90
N VAL A 67 -1.28 3.92 -2.50
CA VAL A 67 -0.19 3.14 -3.09
C VAL A 67 0.46 2.33 -1.97
N LEU A 68 0.65 1.03 -2.21
CA LEU A 68 1.47 0.17 -1.37
C LEU A 68 2.74 -0.09 -2.15
N SER A 69 3.90 0.27 -1.61
CA SER A 69 5.14 0.11 -2.35
C SER A 69 6.23 -0.54 -1.52
N ASP A 70 6.83 -1.58 -2.08
CA ASP A 70 8.05 -2.12 -1.52
C ASP A 70 9.13 -1.06 -1.58
N ILE A 71 9.99 -1.03 -0.57
CA ILE A 71 11.09 -0.08 -0.52
C ILE A 71 12.28 -0.59 -1.34
N LYS A 72 12.59 -1.87 -1.20
CA LYS A 72 13.74 -2.43 -1.92
C LYS A 72 13.30 -3.11 -3.19
N MET A 73 13.68 -2.52 -4.31
CA MET A 73 13.40 -3.06 -5.63
C MET A 73 14.66 -2.89 -6.48
N PRO A 74 14.98 -3.88 -7.33
CA PRO A 74 16.16 -3.76 -8.20
C PRO A 74 16.07 -2.54 -9.10
N GLY A 75 17.17 -1.83 -9.22
CA GLY A 75 17.30 -0.71 -10.12
C GLY A 75 16.74 0.59 -9.59
N ARG A 76 15.56 0.57 -9.03
CA ARG A 76 14.93 1.76 -8.46
C ARG A 76 14.19 1.37 -7.21
N ASP A 77 14.37 2.14 -6.16
CA ASP A 77 13.77 1.82 -4.88
C ASP A 77 12.49 2.62 -4.65
N GLY A 78 11.81 2.31 -3.55
CA GLY A 78 10.56 2.96 -3.22
C GLY A 78 10.70 4.43 -2.88
N PHE A 79 11.87 4.85 -2.42
CA PHE A 79 12.10 6.27 -2.16
C PHE A 79 12.11 7.07 -3.45
N GLU A 80 12.70 6.53 -4.49
CA GLU A 80 12.69 7.20 -5.77
C GLU A 80 11.28 7.30 -6.33
N LEU A 81 10.50 6.23 -6.18
CA LEU A 81 9.11 6.24 -6.62
C LEU A 81 8.33 7.32 -5.88
N LEU A 82 8.52 7.42 -4.56
CA LEU A 82 7.87 8.45 -3.77
C LEU A 82 8.19 9.84 -4.31
N ARG A 83 9.47 10.12 -4.56
CA ARG A 83 9.85 11.42 -5.07
C ARG A 83 9.18 11.73 -6.40
N LYS A 84 9.13 10.75 -7.28
CA LYS A 84 8.55 10.96 -8.60
C LYS A 84 7.04 11.14 -8.53
N ILE A 85 6.37 10.43 -7.64
CA ILE A 85 4.94 10.62 -7.46
C ILE A 85 4.67 12.03 -6.92
N ARG A 86 5.41 12.45 -5.92
CA ARG A 86 5.18 13.78 -5.34
C ARG A 86 5.45 14.89 -6.34
N ALA A 87 6.36 14.66 -7.29
CA ALA A 87 6.67 15.64 -8.32
C ALA A 87 5.55 15.80 -9.34
N LEU A 88 4.57 14.90 -9.35
CA LEU A 88 3.45 15.01 -10.28
C LEU A 88 2.54 16.21 -10.01
N GLY A 89 2.54 16.70 -8.77
CA GLY A 89 1.60 17.75 -8.41
C GLY A 89 0.25 17.19 -8.00
N MET A 90 -0.49 17.96 -7.22
CA MET A 90 -1.74 17.47 -6.63
C MET A 90 -2.78 17.07 -7.65
N SER A 91 -2.93 17.84 -8.72
CA SER A 91 -3.96 17.56 -9.71
C SER A 91 -3.68 16.30 -10.52
N ALA A 92 -2.43 15.84 -10.52
CA ALA A 92 -2.05 14.64 -11.26
C ALA A 92 -1.84 13.43 -10.37
N GLY A 93 -2.32 13.49 -9.13
CA GLY A 93 -2.21 12.35 -8.21
C GLY A 93 -0.98 12.40 -7.31
N GLY A 94 -0.27 13.53 -7.29
CA GLY A 94 0.99 13.62 -6.57
C GLY A 94 0.87 13.58 -5.05
N SER A 95 -0.33 13.76 -4.50
CA SER A 95 -0.52 13.75 -3.05
C SER A 95 -1.12 12.43 -2.55
N VAL A 96 -1.18 11.40 -3.39
CA VAL A 96 -1.76 10.12 -2.98
C VAL A 96 -0.99 9.55 -1.78
N PRO A 97 -1.70 8.99 -0.79
CA PRO A 97 -1.02 8.34 0.33
C PRO A 97 -0.23 7.14 -0.14
N ILE A 98 0.98 6.98 0.39
CA ILE A 98 1.86 5.88 0.03
C ILE A 98 2.31 5.18 1.31
N ILE A 99 2.06 3.88 1.39
CA ILE A 99 2.51 3.05 2.49
C ILE A 99 3.74 2.29 2.04
N ALA A 100 4.81 2.39 2.80
CA ALA A 100 6.04 1.66 2.51
C ALA A 100 5.97 0.28 3.11
N MET A 101 6.32 -0.74 2.32
CA MET A 101 6.46 -2.10 2.82
C MET A 101 7.94 -2.41 2.87
N SER A 102 8.43 -2.92 3.99
CA SER A 102 9.85 -3.12 4.14
C SER A 102 10.19 -4.26 5.07
N ALA A 103 11.23 -5.00 4.73
CA ALA A 103 11.78 -6.02 5.61
C ALA A 103 12.71 -5.42 6.66
N LEU A 104 12.99 -4.13 6.57
CA LEU A 104 13.88 -3.46 7.50
C LEU A 104 13.22 -3.24 8.85
N VAL A 105 14.04 -3.20 9.88
CA VAL A 105 13.56 -3.10 11.24
C VAL A 105 13.59 -1.68 11.76
N THR A 106 13.18 -1.57 12.92
CA THR A 106 12.88 -0.43 13.76
C THR A 106 13.32 0.96 13.34
N HIS A 107 14.56 1.19 13.02
CA HIS A 107 15.02 2.55 12.68
C HIS A 107 14.54 3.02 11.30
N ALA A 108 14.17 2.08 10.46
CA ALA A 108 13.76 2.40 9.13
C ALA A 108 12.40 3.09 9.09
N SER A 109 11.52 2.79 10.06
CA SER A 109 10.19 3.40 10.08
C SER A 109 10.24 4.92 10.18
N ALA A 110 11.11 5.43 11.08
CA ALA A 110 11.22 6.88 11.23
C ALA A 110 11.73 7.53 9.95
N ARG A 111 12.71 6.89 9.30
CA ARG A 111 13.25 7.43 8.05
C ARG A 111 12.21 7.47 6.94
N MET A 112 11.36 6.47 6.90
CA MET A 112 10.31 6.41 5.88
C MET A 112 9.28 7.50 6.09
N LEU A 113 8.87 7.72 7.33
CA LEU A 113 7.92 8.77 7.62
C LEU A 113 8.53 10.15 7.33
N GLU A 114 9.79 10.34 7.67
CA GLU A 114 10.47 11.60 7.36
C GLU A 114 10.57 11.86 5.87
N ALA A 115 10.71 10.80 5.09
CA ALA A 115 10.82 10.94 3.65
C ALA A 115 9.49 11.30 2.99
N GLY A 116 8.37 11.06 3.68
CA GLY A 116 7.06 11.43 3.14
C GLY A 116 6.09 10.29 2.94
N PHE A 117 6.44 9.06 3.37
CA PHE A 117 5.47 7.96 3.38
C PHE A 117 4.48 8.19 4.52
N GLN A 118 3.22 7.88 4.28
CA GLN A 118 2.18 8.03 5.30
C GLN A 118 2.24 6.96 6.37
N ALA A 119 2.81 5.81 6.06
CA ALA A 119 2.97 4.74 7.02
C ALA A 119 4.04 3.78 6.55
N CYS A 120 4.54 2.98 7.47
CA CYS A 120 5.49 1.92 7.18
C CYS A 120 4.91 0.61 7.67
N LEU A 121 4.92 -0.40 6.83
CA LEU A 121 4.38 -1.72 7.14
C LEU A 121 5.52 -2.72 7.11
N PRO A 122 6.07 -3.09 8.27
CA PRO A 122 7.20 -4.02 8.32
C PRO A 122 6.80 -5.43 7.86
N LYS A 123 7.67 -6.05 7.09
CA LYS A 123 7.47 -7.43 6.64
C LYS A 123 8.14 -8.39 7.61
N PRO A 124 7.54 -9.53 7.86
CA PRO A 124 6.24 -9.98 7.38
C PRO A 124 5.12 -9.33 8.18
N PHE A 125 3.99 -9.12 7.55
CA PHE A 125 2.83 -8.56 8.23
C PHE A 125 1.64 -9.49 8.06
N THR A 126 0.71 -9.40 9.02
CA THR A 126 -0.51 -10.20 8.96
C THR A 126 -1.54 -9.51 8.09
N PRO A 127 -2.54 -10.25 7.60
CA PRO A 127 -3.63 -9.62 6.87
C PRO A 127 -4.34 -8.54 7.68
N ASP A 128 -4.55 -8.78 8.97
CA ASP A 128 -5.19 -7.78 9.82
C ASP A 128 -4.35 -6.51 9.92
N LYS A 129 -3.03 -6.65 10.05
CA LYS A 129 -2.17 -5.49 10.16
C LYS A 129 -2.17 -4.68 8.88
N LEU A 130 -2.19 -5.35 7.74
CA LEU A 130 -2.27 -4.68 6.46
C LEU A 130 -3.55 -3.85 6.36
N VAL A 131 -4.70 -4.46 6.66
CA VAL A 131 -5.96 -3.76 6.57
C VAL A 131 -6.04 -2.62 7.57
N GLU A 132 -5.57 -2.86 8.78
CA GLU A 132 -5.56 -1.81 9.82
C GLU A 132 -4.74 -0.61 9.35
N THR A 133 -3.57 -0.85 8.78
CA THR A 133 -2.71 0.22 8.31
C THR A 133 -3.38 1.01 7.18
N ILE A 134 -3.99 0.29 6.24
CA ILE A 134 -4.68 0.94 5.13
C ILE A 134 -5.80 1.84 5.65
N LEU A 135 -6.63 1.31 6.53
CA LEU A 135 -7.77 2.07 7.03
C LEU A 135 -7.32 3.28 7.86
N THR A 136 -6.26 3.13 8.62
CA THR A 136 -5.73 4.24 9.41
C THR A 136 -5.23 5.36 8.50
N VAL A 137 -4.52 5.01 7.44
CA VAL A 137 -4.00 6.01 6.52
C VAL A 137 -5.12 6.73 5.78
N LEU A 138 -6.14 6.00 5.36
CA LEU A 138 -7.23 6.58 4.59
C LEU A 138 -8.23 7.34 5.43
N LYS A 139 -8.21 7.15 6.72
CA LYS A 139 -9.13 7.83 7.61
C LYS A 139 -8.88 9.32 7.65
N ASP A 140 -7.64 9.69 7.47
CA ASP A 140 -7.28 11.10 7.42
C ASP A 140 -7.38 11.61 6.00
#